data_b70b33f389d6f4c3fc478b21a72f9f8b
#
_entry.id   b70b33f389d6f4c3fc478b21a72f9f8b
#
_cell.length_a   1.000
_cell.length_b   1.000
_cell.length_c   1.000
_cell.angle_alpha   90.00
_cell.angle_beta   90.00
_cell.angle_gamma   90.00
#
_symmetry.space_group_name_H-M   'P 1'
#
loop_
_entity.id
_entity.type
_entity.pdbx_description
1 polymer ?
#
loop_
_entity_poly.entity_id
_entity_poly.type
_entity_poly.pdbx_seq_one_letter_code
_entity_poly.pdbx_strand_id
1 'polypeptide(L)'
;MAFSERITRLKSSLIREILAAAQRPEVMSFAGGLPAQAMLPKVEWQGMPVSMGQYGMSEGEPELREAIAREAQQLGVPCDASQVLIVSGSQQTL
;
A
#
# COMPACT_ATOMS: atom_id res chain seq x y z
N MET A 1 -17.85 24.41 -12.71
CA MET A 1 -16.44 24.03 -12.89
C MET A 1 -16.32 23.23 -14.16
N ALA A 2 -15.51 23.68 -15.12
CA ALA A 2 -15.27 22.93 -16.35
C ALA A 2 -13.99 22.09 -16.17
N PHE A 3 -14.08 20.79 -16.35
CA PHE A 3 -12.91 19.92 -16.41
C PHE A 3 -12.19 20.07 -17.76
N SER A 4 -10.89 19.83 -17.80
CA SER A 4 -10.16 19.80 -19.06
C SER A 4 -10.65 18.65 -19.93
N GLU A 5 -10.55 18.79 -21.27
CA GLU A 5 -10.89 17.72 -22.23
C GLU A 5 -10.13 16.41 -21.96
N ARG A 6 -8.97 16.50 -21.35
CA ARG A 6 -8.14 15.35 -20.99
C ARG A 6 -8.84 14.46 -19.95
N ILE A 7 -9.52 15.06 -18.98
CA ILE A 7 -10.28 14.33 -17.95
C ILE A 7 -11.50 13.63 -18.52
N THR A 8 -12.18 14.25 -19.50
CA THR A 8 -13.36 13.64 -20.13
C THR A 8 -13.04 12.39 -20.95
N ARG A 9 -11.78 12.19 -21.31
CA ARG A 9 -11.29 11.00 -22.03
C ARG A 9 -10.86 9.86 -21.12
N LEU A 10 -10.72 10.11 -19.81
CA LEU A 10 -10.37 9.08 -18.83
C LEU A 10 -11.55 8.15 -18.62
N LYS A 11 -11.37 6.87 -18.93
CA LYS A 11 -12.35 5.83 -18.61
C LYS A 11 -12.07 5.30 -17.20
N SER A 12 -13.13 5.04 -16.45
CA SER A 12 -13.05 4.31 -15.19
C SER A 12 -12.38 2.95 -15.40
N SER A 13 -11.56 2.54 -14.45
CA SER A 13 -11.00 1.19 -14.47
C SER A 13 -12.11 0.16 -14.25
N LEU A 14 -12.25 -0.82 -15.14
CA LEU A 14 -13.18 -1.94 -15.01
C LEU A 14 -13.04 -2.64 -13.65
N ILE A 15 -11.81 -2.75 -13.14
CA ILE A 15 -11.53 -3.33 -11.82
C ILE A 15 -12.22 -2.53 -10.71
N ARG A 16 -12.21 -1.18 -10.77
CA ARG A 16 -12.90 -0.34 -9.78
C ARG A 16 -14.42 -0.55 -9.80
N GLU A 17 -15.00 -0.71 -10.97
CA GLU A 17 -16.44 -0.97 -11.11
C GLU A 17 -16.82 -2.33 -10.53
N ILE A 18 -16.01 -3.36 -10.79
CA ILE A 18 -16.16 -4.70 -10.21
C ILE A 18 -16.03 -4.66 -8.68
N LEU A 19 -15.02 -3.98 -8.16
CA LEU A 19 -14.81 -3.84 -6.72
C LEU A 19 -15.95 -3.04 -6.05
N ALA A 20 -16.48 -2.01 -6.70
CA ALA A 20 -17.62 -1.27 -6.19
C ALA A 20 -18.91 -2.14 -6.14
N ALA A 21 -19.14 -2.97 -7.15
CA ALA A 21 -20.23 -3.93 -7.15
C ALA A 21 -20.06 -5.00 -6.05
N ALA A 22 -18.82 -5.45 -5.82
CA ALA A 22 -18.48 -6.44 -4.82
C ALA A 22 -18.67 -5.98 -3.36
N GLN A 23 -18.77 -4.68 -3.12
CA GLN A 23 -19.02 -4.12 -1.78
C GLN A 23 -20.49 -4.17 -1.35
N ARG A 24 -21.40 -4.54 -2.24
CA ARG A 24 -22.83 -4.65 -1.89
C ARG A 24 -23.05 -5.85 -0.98
N PRO A 25 -23.83 -5.70 0.13
CA PRO A 25 -24.02 -6.76 1.13
C PRO A 25 -24.60 -8.06 0.57
N GLU A 26 -25.40 -7.95 -0.51
CA GLU A 26 -26.03 -9.07 -1.18
C GLU A 26 -25.13 -9.81 -2.17
N VAL A 27 -23.92 -9.28 -2.42
CA VAL A 27 -22.99 -9.84 -3.42
C VAL A 27 -21.90 -10.66 -2.74
N MET A 28 -21.87 -11.95 -3.03
CA MET A 28 -20.75 -12.82 -2.68
C MET A 28 -19.69 -12.73 -3.79
N SER A 29 -18.63 -11.95 -3.54
CA SER A 29 -17.58 -11.70 -4.54
C SER A 29 -16.46 -12.72 -4.47
N PHE A 30 -16.09 -13.28 -5.62
CA PHE A 30 -14.88 -14.07 -5.83
C PHE A 30 -13.82 -13.27 -6.61
N ALA A 31 -14.08 -11.99 -6.85
CA ALA A 31 -13.14 -11.08 -7.55
C ALA A 31 -12.37 -10.21 -6.57
N GLY A 32 -11.12 -9.88 -6.93
CA GLY A 32 -10.32 -8.88 -6.24
C GLY A 32 -9.37 -9.41 -5.16
N GLY A 33 -9.49 -10.66 -4.73
CA GLY A 33 -8.54 -11.30 -3.79
C GLY A 33 -8.32 -10.51 -2.49
N LEU A 34 -9.34 -9.80 -1.99
CA LEU A 34 -9.23 -9.04 -0.76
C LEU A 34 -9.07 -9.98 0.44
N PRO A 35 -8.16 -9.68 1.38
CA PRO A 35 -8.03 -10.46 2.60
C PRO A 35 -9.31 -10.40 3.42
N ALA A 36 -9.65 -11.51 4.09
CA ALA A 36 -10.78 -11.55 5.01
C ALA A 36 -10.58 -10.54 6.14
N GLN A 37 -11.63 -9.81 6.49
CA GLN A 37 -11.57 -8.75 7.51
C GLN A 37 -11.04 -9.27 8.87
N ALA A 38 -11.37 -10.52 9.22
CA ALA A 38 -10.89 -11.16 10.44
C ALA A 38 -9.37 -11.45 10.43
N MET A 39 -8.73 -11.45 9.26
CA MET A 39 -7.31 -11.72 9.06
C MET A 39 -6.47 -10.45 8.90
N LEU A 40 -7.11 -9.27 8.90
CA LEU A 40 -6.38 -8.01 8.83
C LEU A 40 -5.58 -7.80 10.12
N PRO A 41 -4.31 -7.36 10.02
CA PRO A 41 -3.48 -7.08 11.19
C PRO A 41 -4.11 -5.97 12.02
N LYS A 42 -4.18 -6.19 13.33
CA LYS A 42 -4.58 -5.16 14.28
C LYS A 42 -3.34 -4.36 14.66
N VAL A 43 -3.31 -3.10 14.29
CA VAL A 43 -2.21 -2.20 14.67
C VAL A 43 -2.58 -1.52 15.98
N GLU A 44 -1.80 -1.76 17.01
CA GLU A 44 -1.93 -1.08 18.31
C GLU A 44 -1.07 0.18 18.30
N TRP A 45 -1.71 1.34 18.25
CA TRP A 45 -1.04 2.65 18.27
C TRP A 45 -0.66 3.12 19.67
N GLN A 46 -1.20 2.46 20.71
CA GLN A 46 -0.92 2.80 22.10
C GLN A 46 0.54 2.45 22.45
N GLY A 47 1.26 3.43 22.99
CA GLY A 47 2.68 3.26 23.35
C GLY A 47 3.68 3.63 22.25
N MET A 48 3.23 4.06 21.08
CA MET A 48 4.14 4.60 20.08
C MET A 48 4.77 5.91 20.56
N PRO A 49 6.10 6.06 20.46
CA PRO A 49 6.77 7.32 20.80
C PRO A 49 6.25 8.48 19.96
N VAL A 50 6.07 9.66 20.56
CA VAL A 50 5.64 10.88 19.87
C VAL A 50 6.58 11.24 18.71
N SER A 51 7.85 10.88 18.81
CA SER A 51 8.85 11.04 17.75
C SER A 51 8.49 10.36 16.44
N MET A 52 7.69 9.30 16.47
CA MET A 52 7.20 8.63 15.25
C MET A 52 6.20 9.45 14.45
N GLY A 53 5.65 10.52 15.03
CA GLY A 53 4.80 11.48 14.32
C GLY A 53 5.57 12.57 13.56
N GLN A 54 6.90 12.57 13.60
CA GLN A 54 7.73 13.54 12.90
C GLN A 54 7.95 13.11 11.44
N TYR A 55 8.28 14.09 10.59
CA TYR A 55 8.73 13.82 9.22
C TYR A 55 10.03 13.02 9.23
N GLY A 56 10.04 11.94 8.46
CA GLY A 56 11.21 11.12 8.20
C GLY A 56 11.87 11.44 6.86
N MET A 57 12.80 10.60 6.46
CA MET A 57 13.45 10.69 5.14
C MET A 57 12.49 10.24 4.03
N SER A 58 12.61 10.84 2.85
CA SER A 58 11.73 10.53 1.71
C SER A 58 11.80 9.08 1.28
N GLU A 59 12.94 8.45 1.44
CA GLU A 59 13.16 7.04 1.12
C GLU A 59 12.69 6.08 2.22
N GLY A 60 12.35 6.60 3.36
CA GLY A 60 12.01 5.86 4.57
C GLY A 60 13.14 5.83 5.60
N GLU A 61 12.78 5.47 6.82
CA GLU A 61 13.72 5.42 7.95
C GLU A 61 14.87 4.43 7.68
N PRO A 62 16.14 4.81 7.94
CA PRO A 62 17.30 3.97 7.65
C PRO A 62 17.22 2.60 8.32
N GLU A 63 16.82 2.55 9.58
CA GLU A 63 16.73 1.30 10.35
C GLU A 63 15.69 0.34 9.74
N LEU A 64 14.56 0.86 9.25
CA LEU A 64 13.56 0.07 8.57
C LEU A 64 14.06 -0.47 7.23
N ARG A 65 14.74 0.37 6.46
CA ARG A 65 15.34 -0.02 5.16
C ARG A 65 16.39 -1.10 5.34
N GLU A 66 17.24 -1.00 6.37
CA GLU A 66 18.22 -2.02 6.72
C GLU A 66 17.54 -3.35 7.14
N ALA A 67 16.48 -3.27 7.93
CA ALA A 67 15.72 -4.46 8.34
C ALA A 67 15.12 -5.18 7.13
N ILE A 68 14.52 -4.43 6.19
CA ILE A 68 13.95 -4.98 4.97
C ILE A 68 15.03 -5.58 4.06
N ALA A 69 16.18 -4.91 3.91
CA ALA A 69 17.29 -5.43 3.12
C ALA A 69 17.81 -6.78 3.69
N ARG A 70 17.94 -6.88 5.01
CA ARG A 70 18.32 -8.15 5.66
C ARG A 70 17.30 -9.26 5.42
N GLU A 71 16.00 -8.95 5.50
CA GLU A 71 14.94 -9.93 5.23
C GLU A 71 14.95 -10.38 3.77
N ALA A 72 15.09 -9.44 2.82
CA ALA A 72 15.19 -9.74 1.41
C ALA A 72 16.39 -10.64 1.09
N GLN A 73 17.54 -10.41 1.72
CA GLN A 73 18.72 -11.27 1.58
C GLN A 73 18.45 -12.69 2.07
N GLN A 74 17.73 -12.87 3.17
CA GLN A 74 17.34 -14.20 3.67
C GLN A 74 16.40 -14.93 2.68
N LEU A 75 15.62 -14.18 1.91
CA LEU A 75 14.76 -14.71 0.85
C LEU A 75 15.52 -14.91 -0.48
N GLY A 76 16.82 -14.69 -0.52
CA GLY A 76 17.66 -14.86 -1.70
C GLY A 76 17.69 -13.67 -2.66
N VAL A 77 17.18 -12.50 -2.24
CA VAL A 77 17.26 -11.26 -3.01
C VAL A 77 18.44 -10.41 -2.54
N PRO A 78 19.57 -10.38 -3.28
CA PRO A 78 20.74 -9.60 -2.87
C PRO A 78 20.45 -8.11 -3.04
N CYS A 79 20.31 -7.39 -1.94
CA CYS A 79 20.12 -5.93 -1.92
C CYS A 79 20.72 -5.34 -0.64
N ASP A 80 21.00 -4.05 -0.67
CA ASP A 80 21.35 -3.26 0.50
C ASP A 80 20.28 -2.18 0.78
N ALA A 81 20.42 -1.49 1.91
CA ALA A 81 19.45 -0.48 2.33
C ALA A 81 19.30 0.68 1.34
N SER A 82 20.31 0.98 0.52
CA SER A 82 20.24 2.07 -0.49
C SER A 82 19.28 1.72 -1.64
N GLN A 83 19.00 0.45 -1.83
CA GLN A 83 18.11 -0.07 -2.87
C GLN A 83 16.66 -0.28 -2.37
N VAL A 84 16.38 0.09 -1.13
CA VAL A 84 15.04 -0.04 -0.52
C VAL A 84 14.36 1.32 -0.46
N LEU A 85 13.14 1.40 -0.96
CA LEU A 85 12.25 2.55 -0.86
C LEU A 85 10.99 2.14 -0.09
N ILE A 86 10.65 2.90 0.96
CA ILE A 86 9.43 2.70 1.72
C ILE A 86 8.28 3.46 1.06
N VAL A 87 7.20 2.77 0.79
CA VAL A 87 6.02 3.33 0.11
C VAL A 87 4.73 2.97 0.83
N SER A 88 3.67 3.75 0.62
CA SER A 88 2.33 3.49 1.17
C SER A 88 1.53 2.57 0.27
N GLY A 89 2.00 1.33 0.13
CA GLY A 89 1.38 0.30 -0.70
C GLY A 89 1.93 0.26 -2.14
N SER A 90 1.76 -0.89 -2.78
CA SER A 90 2.34 -1.21 -4.09
C SER A 90 1.90 -0.28 -5.23
N GLN A 91 0.72 0.33 -5.13
CA GLN A 91 0.24 1.27 -6.14
C GLN A 91 1.07 2.56 -6.23
N GLN A 92 1.76 2.94 -5.16
CA GLN A 92 2.66 4.08 -5.17
C GLN A 92 3.98 3.77 -5.90
N THR A 93 4.33 2.50 -6.01
CA THR A 93 5.57 2.04 -6.66
C THR A 93 5.45 2.02 -8.18
N LEU A 94 4.23 1.94 -8.72
CA LEU A 94 3.93 1.88 -10.15
C LEU A 94 3.80 3.29 -10.75
#